data_4b38a09578881f58ea751e767312785a
#
_entry.id   4b38a09578881f58ea751e767312785a
#
_cell.length_a   1.000
_cell.length_b   1.000
_cell.length_c   1.000
_cell.angle_alpha   90.00
_cell.angle_beta   90.00
_cell.angle_gamma   90.00
#
_symmetry.space_group_name_H-M   'P 1'
#
loop_
_entity.id
_entity.type
_entity.pdbx_description
1 polymer ?
#
loop_
_entity_poly.entity_id
_entity_poly.type
_entity_poly.pdbx_seq_one_letter_code
_entity_poly.pdbx_strand_id
1 'polypeptide(L)'
;MSQIIRDYKSIFVDKEEYPSFIDEYLATRTLKRLQGDTQFCGCDYTKIYNTKALYTRYNHSDIVAHMTWHFGHDKIETIKAVLHDHKTPCFAHTIDYYFGDYLNQEKSEQYLRDVIVKDNKLKKLLKRDGIEIEEVSDLSDCPILENKTPRLCTDRLDGVLHTGYIWLQTHSLDTIKDIYDSMKLLKNEDGTKEIGFIEERQCVNFAKIVSVYAKELQSARNKYVMMYLSELIKLAINNRIITLDDLYTKSESELIRIFSSNFNSWPLFRSATKVLTSANPVDDRFCVHIETKRRNTIPLLQKDGTIDRITNLSSEARDIYKEIDAFQEKGYGFVKSIKTIN
;
A
#
# COMPACT_ATOMS: atom_id res chain seq x y z
N MET A 1 4.29 -15.39 -10.41
CA MET A 1 4.88 -14.81 -9.17
C MET A 1 6.40 -14.97 -9.23
N SER A 2 7.17 -13.90 -9.02
CA SER A 2 8.64 -13.95 -8.98
C SER A 2 9.16 -14.71 -7.74
N GLN A 3 10.45 -15.15 -7.76
CA GLN A 3 11.04 -15.84 -6.60
C GLN A 3 11.01 -14.96 -5.36
N ILE A 4 11.37 -13.67 -5.49
CA ILE A 4 11.36 -12.69 -4.39
C ILE A 4 9.99 -12.64 -3.67
N ILE A 5 8.89 -12.65 -4.43
CA ILE A 5 7.54 -12.61 -3.84
C ILE A 5 7.18 -13.96 -3.19
N ARG A 6 7.61 -15.09 -3.77
CA ARG A 6 7.42 -16.41 -3.13
C ARG A 6 8.16 -16.52 -1.81
N ASP A 7 9.41 -16.05 -1.78
CA ASP A 7 10.23 -16.07 -0.57
C ASP A 7 9.62 -15.16 0.51
N TYR A 8 9.18 -13.97 0.14
CA TYR A 8 8.49 -13.05 1.04
C TYR A 8 7.19 -13.66 1.60
N LYS A 9 6.31 -14.20 0.72
CA LYS A 9 5.07 -14.86 1.14
C LYS A 9 5.34 -16.02 2.10
N SER A 10 6.42 -16.78 1.90
CA SER A 10 6.73 -17.97 2.71
C SER A 10 6.96 -17.68 4.21
N ILE A 11 7.21 -16.42 4.58
CA ILE A 11 7.34 -16.00 5.99
C ILE A 11 5.96 -16.05 6.68
N PHE A 12 4.88 -15.73 5.99
CA PHE A 12 3.57 -15.47 6.57
C PHE A 12 2.59 -16.64 6.45
N VAL A 13 2.93 -17.62 5.60
CA VAL A 13 2.08 -18.78 5.35
C VAL A 13 2.43 -19.89 6.32
N ASP A 14 1.53 -20.17 7.26
CA ASP A 14 1.61 -21.35 8.09
C ASP A 14 1.30 -22.60 7.25
N LYS A 15 2.21 -23.59 7.27
CA LYS A 15 2.04 -24.83 6.52
C LYS A 15 1.27 -25.89 7.30
N GLU A 16 1.23 -25.78 8.62
CA GLU A 16 0.55 -26.73 9.50
C GLU A 16 -0.93 -26.38 9.65
N GLU A 17 -1.24 -25.08 9.73
CA GLU A 17 -2.60 -24.57 9.86
C GLU A 17 -3.02 -23.72 8.63
N TYR A 18 -2.88 -24.30 7.43
CA TYR A 18 -3.18 -23.58 6.20
C TYR A 18 -4.68 -23.36 6.01
N PRO A 19 -5.18 -22.12 6.00
CA PRO A 19 -6.59 -21.81 5.85
C PRO A 19 -7.02 -21.88 4.37
N SER A 20 -7.29 -23.05 3.85
CA SER A 20 -7.57 -23.31 2.42
C SER A 20 -8.73 -22.49 1.84
N PHE A 21 -9.62 -21.96 2.68
CA PHE A 21 -10.70 -21.08 2.22
C PHE A 21 -10.15 -19.76 1.61
N ILE A 22 -8.97 -19.29 2.00
CA ILE A 22 -8.32 -18.12 1.40
C ILE A 22 -8.18 -18.32 -0.12
N ASP A 23 -7.72 -19.50 -0.56
CA ASP A 23 -7.54 -19.81 -1.98
C ASP A 23 -8.86 -19.79 -2.75
N GLU A 24 -9.97 -20.17 -2.11
CA GLU A 24 -11.28 -20.15 -2.76
C GLU A 24 -11.71 -18.73 -3.11
N TYR A 25 -11.48 -17.77 -2.21
CA TYR A 25 -11.76 -16.34 -2.42
C TYR A 25 -10.78 -15.71 -3.41
N LEU A 26 -9.49 -15.98 -3.29
CA LEU A 26 -8.46 -15.54 -4.24
C LEU A 26 -8.71 -16.04 -5.67
N ALA A 27 -9.35 -17.21 -5.84
CA ALA A 27 -9.71 -17.76 -7.13
C ALA A 27 -10.95 -17.12 -7.78
N THR A 28 -11.56 -16.12 -7.15
CA THR A 28 -12.70 -15.36 -7.71
C THR A 28 -12.25 -14.38 -8.78
N ARG A 29 -13.17 -13.96 -9.67
CA ARG A 29 -12.87 -12.98 -10.72
C ARG A 29 -12.50 -11.63 -10.12
N THR A 30 -13.18 -11.23 -9.05
CA THR A 30 -12.98 -9.99 -8.32
C THR A 30 -11.54 -9.86 -7.86
N LEU A 31 -10.99 -10.89 -7.20
CA LEU A 31 -9.62 -10.87 -6.70
C LEU A 31 -8.58 -11.03 -7.82
N LYS A 32 -8.85 -11.87 -8.82
CA LYS A 32 -7.94 -12.05 -9.96
C LYS A 32 -7.69 -10.76 -10.74
N ARG A 33 -8.63 -9.81 -10.74
CA ARG A 33 -8.41 -8.48 -11.33
C ARG A 33 -7.19 -7.80 -10.70
N LEU A 34 -7.03 -7.90 -9.39
CA LEU A 34 -5.93 -7.28 -8.65
C LEU A 34 -4.53 -7.83 -8.99
N GLN A 35 -4.44 -8.92 -9.78
CA GLN A 35 -3.17 -9.39 -10.36
C GLN A 35 -2.61 -8.43 -11.40
N GLY A 36 -3.47 -7.57 -11.97
CA GLY A 36 -3.11 -6.57 -12.96
C GLY A 36 -2.79 -5.20 -12.36
N ASP A 37 -2.96 -5.01 -11.05
CA ASP A 37 -2.81 -3.73 -10.35
C ASP A 37 -1.66 -3.82 -9.35
N THR A 38 -0.71 -2.87 -9.41
CA THR A 38 0.47 -2.89 -8.54
C THR A 38 0.22 -2.15 -7.22
N GLN A 39 0.95 -2.51 -6.16
CA GLN A 39 0.82 -1.88 -4.84
C GLN A 39 1.47 -0.50 -4.77
N PHE A 40 2.35 -0.17 -5.72
CA PHE A 40 3.18 1.03 -5.67
C PHE A 40 2.58 2.25 -6.36
N CYS A 41 1.27 2.25 -6.63
CA CYS A 41 0.52 3.40 -7.19
C CYS A 41 1.14 3.94 -8.50
N GLY A 42 1.77 3.07 -9.30
CA GLY A 42 2.42 3.41 -10.55
C GLY A 42 3.89 3.86 -10.44
N CYS A 43 4.47 3.91 -9.24
CA CYS A 43 5.89 4.23 -9.04
C CYS A 43 6.83 3.22 -9.71
N ASP A 44 6.40 1.99 -9.89
CA ASP A 44 7.13 0.90 -10.53
C ASP A 44 7.16 0.98 -12.08
N TYR A 45 6.45 1.92 -12.69
CA TYR A 45 6.46 2.12 -14.14
C TYR A 45 7.52 3.10 -14.64
N THR A 46 8.33 3.65 -13.76
CA THR A 46 9.44 4.56 -14.09
C THR A 46 10.77 4.06 -13.51
N LYS A 47 11.88 4.32 -14.20
CA LYS A 47 13.22 3.99 -13.70
C LYS A 47 13.71 4.88 -12.56
N ILE A 48 12.90 5.86 -12.11
CA ILE A 48 13.13 6.60 -10.86
C ILE A 48 13.16 5.63 -9.67
N TYR A 49 12.33 4.58 -9.74
CA TYR A 49 12.34 3.45 -8.80
C TYR A 49 12.93 2.22 -9.49
N ASN A 50 13.94 1.64 -8.88
CA ASN A 50 14.57 0.42 -9.39
C ASN A 50 13.90 -0.81 -8.77
N THR A 51 12.60 -0.98 -9.06
CA THR A 51 11.80 -2.07 -8.50
C THR A 51 12.22 -3.42 -9.07
N LYS A 52 12.60 -4.38 -8.22
CA LYS A 52 13.05 -5.72 -8.66
C LYS A 52 11.91 -6.69 -8.98
N ALA A 53 10.72 -6.45 -8.42
CA ALA A 53 9.56 -7.29 -8.62
C ALA A 53 8.28 -6.46 -8.60
N LEU A 54 7.32 -6.80 -9.44
CA LEU A 54 5.98 -6.25 -9.39
C LEU A 54 5.22 -6.94 -8.26
N TYR A 55 4.98 -6.21 -7.17
CA TYR A 55 4.16 -6.64 -6.05
C TYR A 55 2.74 -6.14 -6.28
N THR A 56 1.81 -7.07 -6.54
CA THR A 56 0.44 -6.71 -6.91
C THR A 56 -0.47 -6.62 -5.70
N ARG A 57 -1.60 -5.94 -5.83
CA ARG A 57 -2.65 -5.91 -4.82
C ARG A 57 -3.22 -7.29 -4.51
N TYR A 58 -3.19 -8.21 -5.48
CA TYR A 58 -3.49 -9.61 -5.25
C TYR A 58 -2.52 -10.26 -4.26
N ASN A 59 -1.20 -10.00 -4.42
CA ASN A 59 -0.19 -10.52 -3.47
C ASN A 59 -0.36 -9.92 -2.09
N HIS A 60 -0.66 -8.63 -2.01
CA HIS A 60 -0.95 -7.93 -0.76
C HIS A 60 -2.17 -8.53 -0.06
N SER A 61 -3.32 -8.64 -0.73
CA SER A 61 -4.53 -9.24 -0.18
C SER A 61 -4.32 -10.69 0.32
N ASP A 62 -3.54 -11.49 -0.42
CA ASP A 62 -3.17 -12.85 -0.06
C ASP A 62 -2.34 -12.88 1.24
N ILE A 63 -1.31 -12.06 1.32
CA ILE A 63 -0.42 -12.02 2.49
C ILE A 63 -1.13 -11.43 3.72
N VAL A 64 -1.88 -10.33 3.54
CA VAL A 64 -2.67 -9.72 4.61
C VAL A 64 -3.68 -10.73 5.20
N ALA A 65 -4.31 -11.54 4.35
CA ALA A 65 -5.21 -12.58 4.82
C ALA A 65 -4.49 -13.65 5.66
N HIS A 66 -3.32 -14.10 5.23
CA HIS A 66 -2.52 -15.05 6.02
C HIS A 66 -2.05 -14.46 7.35
N MET A 67 -1.61 -13.19 7.37
CA MET A 67 -1.27 -12.48 8.60
C MET A 67 -2.48 -12.36 9.53
N THR A 68 -3.66 -11.99 8.98
CA THR A 68 -4.90 -11.85 9.76
C THR A 68 -5.32 -13.18 10.38
N TRP A 69 -5.21 -14.27 9.60
CA TRP A 69 -5.45 -15.62 10.13
C TRP A 69 -4.47 -15.99 11.24
N HIS A 70 -3.18 -15.78 11.02
CA HIS A 70 -2.13 -16.10 12.00
C HIS A 70 -2.37 -15.44 13.36
N PHE A 71 -2.76 -14.16 13.37
CA PHE A 71 -2.98 -13.45 14.63
C PHE A 71 -4.37 -13.67 15.22
N GLY A 72 -5.41 -13.80 14.39
CA GLY A 72 -6.81 -13.77 14.84
C GLY A 72 -7.50 -15.10 14.91
N HIS A 73 -7.16 -16.02 14.01
CA HIS A 73 -7.90 -17.26 13.75
C HIS A 73 -9.41 -17.04 13.53
N ASP A 74 -9.79 -15.83 13.09
CA ASP A 74 -11.17 -15.48 12.76
C ASP A 74 -11.39 -15.59 11.26
N LYS A 75 -12.31 -16.48 10.86
CA LYS A 75 -12.59 -16.75 9.44
C LYS A 75 -13.21 -15.54 8.73
N ILE A 76 -14.11 -14.83 9.39
CA ILE A 76 -14.85 -13.72 8.78
C ILE A 76 -13.90 -12.51 8.59
N GLU A 77 -13.12 -12.15 9.64
CA GLU A 77 -12.11 -11.11 9.53
C GLU A 77 -11.07 -11.45 8.44
N THR A 78 -10.65 -12.73 8.36
CA THR A 78 -9.72 -13.19 7.31
C THR A 78 -10.32 -13.08 5.90
N ILE A 79 -11.60 -13.44 5.71
CA ILE A 79 -12.28 -13.25 4.42
C ILE A 79 -12.36 -11.76 4.05
N LYS A 80 -12.70 -10.90 5.01
CA LYS A 80 -12.67 -9.46 4.81
C LYS A 80 -11.26 -8.97 4.46
N ALA A 81 -10.21 -9.57 5.05
CA ALA A 81 -8.81 -9.30 4.71
C ALA A 81 -8.46 -9.69 3.27
N VAL A 82 -8.94 -10.83 2.76
CA VAL A 82 -8.79 -11.17 1.32
C VAL A 82 -9.44 -10.10 0.44
N LEU A 83 -10.55 -9.53 0.88
CA LEU A 83 -11.41 -8.68 0.06
C LEU A 83 -11.19 -7.18 0.26
N HIS A 84 -10.40 -6.73 1.26
CA HIS A 84 -10.35 -5.32 1.66
C HIS A 84 -10.02 -4.36 0.50
N ASP A 85 -9.15 -4.78 -0.42
CA ASP A 85 -8.72 -4.00 -1.60
C ASP A 85 -9.55 -4.25 -2.87
N HIS A 86 -10.65 -5.04 -2.79
CA HIS A 86 -11.40 -5.48 -3.98
C HIS A 86 -11.95 -4.35 -4.86
N LYS A 87 -12.14 -3.16 -4.31
CA LYS A 87 -12.65 -1.97 -5.00
C LYS A 87 -11.57 -1.01 -5.46
N THR A 88 -10.31 -1.22 -5.12
CA THR A 88 -9.23 -0.28 -5.45
C THR A 88 -9.08 -0.12 -6.96
N PRO A 89 -9.04 1.14 -7.47
CA PRO A 89 -8.80 1.40 -8.88
C PRO A 89 -7.35 1.14 -9.29
N CYS A 90 -7.11 1.04 -10.60
CA CYS A 90 -5.76 1.08 -11.15
C CYS A 90 -5.01 2.32 -10.64
N PHE A 91 -3.72 2.18 -10.32
CA PHE A 91 -2.87 3.22 -9.74
C PHE A 91 -3.32 3.74 -8.36
N ALA A 92 -4.33 3.15 -7.75
CA ALA A 92 -4.74 3.35 -6.36
C ALA A 92 -4.77 4.83 -5.91
N HIS A 93 -3.94 5.19 -4.91
CA HIS A 93 -3.88 6.56 -4.36
C HIS A 93 -3.49 7.65 -5.37
N THR A 94 -2.96 7.31 -6.54
CA THR A 94 -2.80 8.27 -7.63
C THR A 94 -4.14 8.86 -8.08
N ILE A 95 -5.24 8.11 -7.91
CA ILE A 95 -6.58 8.59 -8.21
C ILE A 95 -7.07 9.63 -7.19
N ASP A 96 -6.62 9.54 -5.94
CA ASP A 96 -6.88 10.61 -4.96
C ASP A 96 -6.22 11.93 -5.40
N TYR A 97 -5.02 11.85 -6.00
CA TYR A 97 -4.34 13.01 -6.59
C TYR A 97 -5.12 13.58 -7.79
N TYR A 98 -5.74 12.71 -8.61
CA TYR A 98 -6.63 13.14 -9.69
C TYR A 98 -7.79 13.99 -9.16
N PHE A 99 -8.35 13.66 -7.99
CA PHE A 99 -9.40 14.40 -7.33
C PHE A 99 -8.91 15.60 -6.51
N GLY A 100 -7.60 15.84 -6.44
CA GLY A 100 -6.98 16.89 -5.62
C GLY A 100 -6.98 16.59 -4.12
N ASP A 101 -7.18 15.34 -3.73
CA ASP A 101 -7.21 14.90 -2.32
C ASP A 101 -5.85 14.35 -1.88
N TYR A 102 -4.84 15.22 -1.84
CA TYR A 102 -3.47 14.84 -1.50
C TYR A 102 -3.28 14.54 0.00
N LEU A 103 -4.12 15.14 0.85
CA LEU A 103 -3.96 15.11 2.30
C LEU A 103 -4.74 14.00 2.98
N ASN A 104 -5.95 13.67 2.51
CA ASN A 104 -6.76 12.61 3.11
C ASN A 104 -6.62 11.29 2.35
N GLN A 105 -6.57 11.33 1.01
CA GLN A 105 -6.47 10.17 0.13
C GLN A 105 -7.62 9.17 0.35
N GLU A 106 -8.86 9.68 0.30
CA GLU A 106 -10.10 8.93 0.55
C GLU A 106 -11.11 9.06 -0.59
N LYS A 107 -10.88 10.00 -1.55
CA LYS A 107 -11.85 10.28 -2.60
C LYS A 107 -11.98 9.16 -3.63
N SER A 108 -10.94 8.40 -3.88
CA SER A 108 -11.00 7.23 -4.76
C SER A 108 -12.01 6.19 -4.26
N GLU A 109 -12.18 6.07 -2.94
CA GLU A 109 -13.12 5.15 -2.31
C GLU A 109 -14.59 5.55 -2.52
N GLN A 110 -14.89 6.83 -2.70
CA GLN A 110 -16.26 7.33 -2.92
C GLN A 110 -16.83 6.96 -4.30
N TYR A 111 -15.98 6.66 -5.27
CA TYR A 111 -16.36 6.27 -6.62
C TYR A 111 -16.40 4.75 -6.82
N LEU A 112 -16.37 3.99 -5.73
CA LEU A 112 -16.33 2.53 -5.74
C LEU A 112 -17.57 1.96 -6.41
N ARG A 113 -17.38 1.31 -7.56
CA ARG A 113 -18.43 0.54 -8.20
C ARG A 113 -18.50 -0.85 -7.62
N ASP A 114 -19.70 -1.38 -7.56
CA ASP A 114 -19.98 -2.66 -6.96
C ASP A 114 -19.46 -3.82 -7.84
N VAL A 115 -18.20 -4.18 -7.65
CA VAL A 115 -17.51 -5.23 -8.42
C VAL A 115 -18.03 -6.61 -8.00
N ILE A 116 -18.45 -6.76 -6.73
CA ILE A 116 -18.92 -8.02 -6.14
C ILE A 116 -20.22 -8.49 -6.80
N VAL A 117 -21.13 -7.56 -7.08
CA VAL A 117 -22.47 -7.88 -7.65
C VAL A 117 -22.36 -8.66 -8.95
N LYS A 118 -21.29 -8.48 -9.71
CA LYS A 118 -21.05 -9.14 -11.01
C LYS A 118 -20.31 -10.48 -10.89
N ASP A 119 -19.84 -10.85 -9.68
CA ASP A 119 -19.07 -12.09 -9.44
C ASP A 119 -19.93 -13.17 -8.76
N ASN A 120 -20.54 -14.04 -9.58
CA ASN A 120 -21.41 -15.09 -9.07
C ASN A 120 -20.69 -16.13 -8.18
N LYS A 121 -19.40 -16.37 -8.40
CA LYS A 121 -18.62 -17.27 -7.55
C LYS A 121 -18.42 -16.63 -6.17
N LEU A 122 -18.03 -15.36 -6.13
CA LEU A 122 -17.83 -14.62 -4.88
C LEU A 122 -19.13 -14.55 -4.07
N LYS A 123 -20.27 -14.22 -4.71
CA LYS A 123 -21.58 -14.21 -4.03
C LYS A 123 -21.94 -15.54 -3.38
N LYS A 124 -21.64 -16.65 -4.06
CA LYS A 124 -21.90 -18.00 -3.50
C LYS A 124 -21.02 -18.28 -2.29
N LEU A 125 -19.75 -17.88 -2.33
CA LEU A 125 -18.82 -18.04 -1.20
C LEU A 125 -19.25 -17.19 0.00
N LEU A 126 -19.56 -15.91 -0.21
CA LEU A 126 -20.05 -15.01 0.84
C LEU A 126 -21.32 -15.57 1.50
N LYS A 127 -22.32 -15.99 0.70
CA LYS A 127 -23.54 -16.61 1.21
C LYS A 127 -23.27 -17.88 2.01
N ARG A 128 -22.35 -18.75 1.55
CA ARG A 128 -21.93 -19.96 2.28
C ARG A 128 -21.37 -19.63 3.65
N ASP A 129 -20.57 -18.56 3.73
CA ASP A 129 -19.86 -18.17 4.94
C ASP A 129 -20.63 -17.16 5.79
N GLY A 130 -21.89 -16.84 5.41
CA GLY A 130 -22.79 -15.99 6.20
C GLY A 130 -22.43 -14.51 6.19
N ILE A 131 -21.78 -14.02 5.12
CA ILE A 131 -21.37 -12.62 4.95
C ILE A 131 -22.26 -11.95 3.90
N GLU A 132 -22.92 -10.87 4.26
CA GLU A 132 -23.67 -10.04 3.31
C GLU A 132 -22.72 -9.18 2.47
N ILE A 133 -23.10 -8.87 1.23
CA ILE A 133 -22.26 -8.11 0.30
C ILE A 133 -21.91 -6.73 0.87
N GLU A 134 -22.86 -6.11 1.54
CA GLU A 134 -22.74 -4.79 2.16
C GLU A 134 -21.73 -4.78 3.32
N GLU A 135 -21.57 -5.91 4.01
CA GLU A 135 -20.67 -6.06 5.14
C GLU A 135 -19.20 -6.23 4.73
N VAL A 136 -18.94 -6.59 3.47
CA VAL A 136 -17.56 -6.84 3.00
C VAL A 136 -16.66 -5.61 3.14
N SER A 137 -17.22 -4.41 2.99
CA SER A 137 -16.48 -3.15 3.10
C SER A 137 -16.55 -2.52 4.49
N ASP A 138 -17.33 -3.09 5.41
CA ASP A 138 -17.35 -2.68 6.81
C ASP A 138 -16.26 -3.44 7.58
N LEU A 139 -15.19 -2.72 7.92
CA LEU A 139 -14.05 -3.24 8.66
C LEU A 139 -14.05 -2.80 10.12
N SER A 140 -15.15 -2.20 10.61
CA SER A 140 -15.26 -1.66 11.99
C SER A 140 -15.06 -2.74 13.06
N ASP A 141 -15.44 -3.99 12.76
CA ASP A 141 -15.31 -5.14 13.65
C ASP A 141 -14.03 -5.97 13.39
N CYS A 142 -13.11 -5.45 12.60
CA CYS A 142 -11.90 -6.15 12.15
C CYS A 142 -10.61 -5.45 12.65
N PRO A 143 -10.36 -5.37 13.97
CA PRO A 143 -9.26 -4.57 14.52
C PRO A 143 -7.87 -5.11 14.19
N ILE A 144 -7.75 -6.40 13.82
CA ILE A 144 -6.50 -7.02 13.40
C ILE A 144 -6.19 -6.64 11.96
N LEU A 145 -7.21 -6.61 11.10
CA LEU A 145 -7.10 -6.23 9.69
C LEU A 145 -6.89 -4.72 9.53
N GLU A 146 -7.76 -3.91 10.13
CA GLU A 146 -7.76 -2.45 10.00
C GLU A 146 -8.09 -1.79 11.35
N ASN A 147 -7.41 -0.69 11.66
CA ASN A 147 -7.66 0.10 12.87
C ASN A 147 -7.20 1.56 12.69
N LYS A 148 -7.46 2.42 13.69
CA LYS A 148 -7.11 3.84 13.62
C LYS A 148 -5.59 4.05 13.68
N THR A 149 -5.04 4.88 12.78
CA THR A 149 -3.66 5.38 12.87
C THR A 149 -3.43 6.06 14.24
N PRO A 150 -2.28 5.84 14.91
CA PRO A 150 -1.05 5.18 14.40
C PRO A 150 -0.92 3.69 14.75
N ARG A 151 -2.01 3.01 15.10
CA ARG A 151 -2.02 1.62 15.52
C ARG A 151 -1.58 0.68 14.40
N LEU A 152 -1.00 -0.46 14.78
CA LEU A 152 -0.57 -1.49 13.84
C LEU A 152 -1.70 -2.49 13.55
N CYS A 153 -1.96 -2.75 12.28
CA CYS A 153 -2.87 -3.77 11.76
C CYS A 153 -2.20 -4.52 10.61
N THR A 154 -2.77 -5.62 10.13
CA THR A 154 -2.14 -6.47 9.12
C THR A 154 -2.03 -5.79 7.76
N ASP A 155 -2.98 -4.94 7.37
CA ASP A 155 -2.86 -4.12 6.16
C ASP A 155 -1.63 -3.22 6.22
N ARG A 156 -1.47 -2.43 7.29
CA ARG A 156 -0.29 -1.57 7.47
C ARG A 156 1.00 -2.34 7.68
N LEU A 157 0.92 -3.51 8.31
CA LEU A 157 2.08 -4.37 8.54
C LEU A 157 2.69 -4.82 7.20
N ASP A 158 1.89 -5.41 6.31
CA ASP A 158 2.39 -5.77 5.00
C ASP A 158 2.83 -4.54 4.20
N GLY A 159 2.07 -3.43 4.27
CA GLY A 159 2.42 -2.15 3.62
C GLY A 159 3.83 -1.66 3.99
N VAL A 160 4.23 -1.79 5.26
CA VAL A 160 5.57 -1.43 5.74
C VAL A 160 6.61 -2.48 5.34
N LEU A 161 6.35 -3.76 5.57
CA LEU A 161 7.34 -4.83 5.38
C LEU A 161 7.71 -5.01 3.90
N HIS A 162 6.71 -5.05 2.96
CA HIS A 162 7.02 -5.16 1.54
C HIS A 162 7.74 -3.92 1.01
N THR A 163 7.48 -2.73 1.56
CA THR A 163 8.23 -1.52 1.21
C THR A 163 9.70 -1.67 1.54
N GLY A 164 10.03 -2.17 2.74
CA GLY A 164 11.41 -2.38 3.15
C GLY A 164 12.15 -3.44 2.34
N TYR A 165 11.47 -4.52 1.95
CA TYR A 165 12.11 -5.66 1.28
C TYR A 165 11.99 -5.61 -0.25
N ILE A 166 10.79 -5.36 -0.80
CA ILE A 166 10.51 -5.48 -2.24
C ILE A 166 10.70 -4.15 -2.96
N TRP A 167 10.12 -3.06 -2.44
CA TRP A 167 10.10 -1.78 -3.13
C TRP A 167 11.41 -1.03 -2.98
N LEU A 168 11.79 -0.65 -1.77
CA LEU A 168 12.98 0.17 -1.51
C LEU A 168 14.24 -0.65 -1.20
N GLN A 169 14.09 -1.94 -0.90
CA GLN A 169 15.18 -2.92 -0.73
C GLN A 169 16.21 -2.52 0.32
N THR A 170 15.74 -1.95 1.41
CA THR A 170 16.57 -1.47 2.52
C THR A 170 16.82 -2.54 3.59
N HIS A 171 16.05 -3.62 3.58
CA HIS A 171 16.12 -4.70 4.58
C HIS A 171 16.14 -6.08 3.92
N SER A 172 16.80 -7.05 4.59
CA SER A 172 16.86 -8.43 4.12
C SER A 172 15.61 -9.22 4.47
N LEU A 173 15.42 -10.37 3.81
CA LEU A 173 14.33 -11.30 4.11
C LEU A 173 14.41 -11.83 5.55
N ASP A 174 15.60 -12.13 6.02
CA ASP A 174 15.84 -12.60 7.40
C ASP A 174 15.42 -11.53 8.41
N THR A 175 15.73 -10.25 8.14
CA THR A 175 15.26 -9.14 9.00
C THR A 175 13.73 -9.07 9.04
N ILE A 176 13.06 -9.23 7.90
CA ILE A 176 11.58 -9.25 7.85
C ILE A 176 11.02 -10.42 8.66
N LYS A 177 11.64 -11.60 8.53
CA LYS A 177 11.25 -12.79 9.30
C LYS A 177 11.43 -12.57 10.80
N ASP A 178 12.59 -12.10 11.24
CA ASP A 178 12.86 -11.85 12.66
C ASP A 178 11.88 -10.85 13.27
N ILE A 179 11.52 -9.80 12.51
CA ILE A 179 10.50 -8.82 12.89
C ILE A 179 9.16 -9.53 13.09
N TYR A 180 8.71 -10.33 12.11
CA TYR A 180 7.42 -11.00 12.17
C TYR A 180 7.33 -12.04 13.28
N ASP A 181 8.37 -12.85 13.48
CA ASP A 181 8.44 -13.89 14.52
C ASP A 181 8.37 -13.30 15.94
N SER A 182 8.71 -12.01 16.13
CA SER A 182 8.67 -11.32 17.42
C SER A 182 7.32 -10.67 17.75
N MET A 183 6.32 -10.83 16.86
CA MET A 183 5.02 -10.18 17.02
C MET A 183 4.02 -11.06 17.78
N LYS A 184 3.12 -10.40 18.50
CA LYS A 184 1.96 -11.03 19.17
C LYS A 184 0.77 -10.07 19.22
N LEU A 185 -0.43 -10.62 19.49
CA LEU A 185 -1.56 -9.81 19.89
C LEU A 185 -1.40 -9.33 21.32
N LEU A 186 -1.44 -8.02 21.50
CA LEU A 186 -1.41 -7.33 22.78
C LEU A 186 -2.73 -6.58 23.00
N LYS A 187 -2.96 -6.07 24.21
CA LYS A 187 -4.04 -5.15 24.50
C LYS A 187 -3.51 -3.73 24.44
N ASN A 188 -4.12 -2.89 23.62
CA ASN A 188 -3.76 -1.49 23.52
C ASN A 188 -4.39 -0.65 24.67
N GLU A 189 -4.18 0.66 24.60
CA GLU A 189 -4.65 1.64 25.57
C GLU A 189 -6.18 1.66 25.76
N ASP A 190 -6.95 1.20 24.77
CA ASP A 190 -8.41 1.08 24.84
C ASP A 190 -8.87 -0.32 25.28
N GLY A 191 -7.93 -1.23 25.58
CA GLY A 191 -8.21 -2.62 25.92
C GLY A 191 -8.57 -3.52 24.72
N THR A 192 -8.50 -3.00 23.48
CA THR A 192 -8.73 -3.77 22.26
C THR A 192 -7.47 -4.53 21.82
N LYS A 193 -7.64 -5.61 21.04
CA LYS A 193 -6.52 -6.36 20.50
C LYS A 193 -5.82 -5.55 19.41
N GLU A 194 -4.49 -5.54 19.44
CA GLU A 194 -3.63 -4.91 18.45
C GLU A 194 -2.34 -5.72 18.30
N ILE A 195 -1.79 -5.78 17.10
CA ILE A 195 -0.50 -6.41 16.84
C ILE A 195 0.60 -5.56 17.49
N GLY A 196 1.47 -6.20 18.24
CA GLY A 196 2.61 -5.55 18.89
C GLY A 196 3.80 -6.48 19.00
N PHE A 197 4.84 -6.04 19.67
CA PHE A 197 6.12 -6.71 19.78
C PHE A 197 6.42 -7.15 21.20
N ILE A 198 7.16 -8.25 21.33
CA ILE A 198 7.69 -8.73 22.61
C ILE A 198 9.21 -8.56 22.71
N GLU A 199 9.87 -8.15 21.61
CA GLU A 199 11.31 -7.88 21.55
C GLU A 199 11.57 -6.43 21.11
N GLU A 200 12.19 -5.63 21.99
CA GLU A 200 12.48 -4.22 21.69
C GLU A 200 13.34 -4.06 20.42
N ARG A 201 14.35 -4.90 20.23
CA ARG A 201 15.24 -4.86 19.06
C ARG A 201 14.47 -4.98 17.75
N GLN A 202 13.53 -5.92 17.67
CA GLN A 202 12.75 -6.14 16.45
C GLN A 202 11.70 -5.05 16.24
N CYS A 203 11.13 -4.54 17.31
CA CYS A 203 10.24 -3.39 17.25
C CYS A 203 10.97 -2.12 16.75
N VAL A 204 12.22 -1.90 17.16
CA VAL A 204 13.09 -0.81 16.64
C VAL A 204 13.44 -1.07 15.17
N ASN A 205 13.75 -2.29 14.76
CA ASN A 205 13.99 -2.63 13.36
C ASN A 205 12.74 -2.34 12.50
N PHE A 206 11.56 -2.68 12.99
CA PHE A 206 10.30 -2.29 12.33
C PHE A 206 10.15 -0.77 12.23
N ALA A 207 10.43 -0.02 13.31
CA ALA A 207 10.38 1.45 13.29
C ALA A 207 11.36 2.06 12.25
N LYS A 208 12.51 1.43 12.01
CA LYS A 208 13.43 1.83 10.93
C LYS A 208 12.81 1.66 9.54
N ILE A 209 12.08 0.57 9.31
CA ILE A 209 11.33 0.38 8.05
C ILE A 209 10.23 1.43 7.93
N VAL A 210 9.46 1.69 9.00
CA VAL A 210 8.45 2.76 9.04
C VAL A 210 9.09 4.10 8.66
N SER A 211 10.29 4.41 9.17
CA SER A 211 10.99 5.65 8.85
C SER A 211 11.32 5.75 7.35
N VAL A 212 11.83 4.68 6.75
CA VAL A 212 12.11 4.64 5.31
C VAL A 212 10.81 4.84 4.51
N TYR A 213 9.75 4.13 4.86
CA TYR A 213 8.45 4.23 4.21
C TYR A 213 7.86 5.65 4.32
N ALA A 214 7.76 6.19 5.53
CA ALA A 214 7.17 7.49 5.79
C ALA A 214 7.95 8.63 5.08
N LYS A 215 9.29 8.58 5.10
CA LYS A 215 10.14 9.55 4.40
C LYS A 215 9.98 9.44 2.89
N GLU A 216 9.86 8.21 2.35
CA GLU A 216 9.63 8.02 0.91
C GLU A 216 8.33 8.66 0.44
N LEU A 217 7.23 8.48 1.17
CA LEU A 217 5.94 9.09 0.80
C LEU A 217 5.96 10.63 0.84
N GLN A 218 6.90 11.24 1.60
CA GLN A 218 7.12 12.68 1.65
C GLN A 218 8.21 13.17 0.68
N SER A 219 8.85 12.25 -0.07
CA SER A 219 9.93 12.58 -1.00
C SER A 219 9.43 13.32 -2.25
N ALA A 220 10.27 14.19 -2.83
CA ALA A 220 9.95 14.86 -4.09
C ALA A 220 9.73 13.86 -5.23
N ARG A 221 10.43 12.72 -5.22
CA ARG A 221 10.28 11.71 -6.28
C ARG A 221 8.93 11.01 -6.21
N ASN A 222 8.43 10.66 -5.00
CA ASN A 222 7.11 10.05 -4.85
C ASN A 222 6.02 11.03 -5.27
N LYS A 223 6.05 12.26 -4.75
CA LYS A 223 5.12 13.33 -5.10
C LYS A 223 5.09 13.59 -6.62
N TYR A 224 6.26 13.64 -7.24
CA TYR A 224 6.39 13.86 -8.69
C TYR A 224 5.75 12.74 -9.50
N VAL A 225 6.05 11.48 -9.17
CA VAL A 225 5.53 10.32 -9.91
C VAL A 225 4.02 10.23 -9.82
N MET A 226 3.46 10.35 -8.61
CA MET A 226 2.01 10.28 -8.42
C MET A 226 1.29 11.45 -9.09
N MET A 227 1.87 12.67 -9.01
CA MET A 227 1.29 13.84 -9.65
C MET A 227 1.37 13.78 -11.18
N TYR A 228 2.50 13.29 -11.73
CA TYR A 228 2.62 13.07 -13.18
C TYR A 228 1.56 12.12 -13.70
N LEU A 229 1.38 10.96 -13.07
CA LEU A 229 0.37 9.99 -13.46
C LEU A 229 -1.06 10.54 -13.29
N SER A 230 -1.33 11.25 -12.22
CA SER A 230 -2.61 11.90 -11.98
C SER A 230 -2.96 12.89 -13.10
N GLU A 231 -2.03 13.77 -13.48
CA GLU A 231 -2.25 14.73 -14.57
C GLU A 231 -2.35 14.05 -15.96
N LEU A 232 -1.58 12.97 -16.17
CA LEU A 232 -1.71 12.16 -17.40
C LEU A 232 -3.11 11.52 -17.50
N ILE A 233 -3.60 10.93 -16.40
CA ILE A 233 -4.95 10.35 -16.33
C ILE A 233 -6.01 11.44 -16.59
N LYS A 234 -5.86 12.61 -15.99
CA LYS A 234 -6.74 13.76 -16.18
C LYS A 234 -6.78 14.19 -17.65
N LEU A 235 -5.63 14.27 -18.29
CA LEU A 235 -5.53 14.59 -19.70
C LEU A 235 -6.18 13.52 -20.59
N ALA A 236 -5.98 12.22 -20.26
CA ALA A 236 -6.59 11.12 -20.97
C ALA A 236 -8.13 11.13 -20.88
N ILE A 237 -8.67 11.43 -19.72
CA ILE A 237 -10.12 11.54 -19.52
C ILE A 237 -10.69 12.78 -20.26
N ASN A 238 -10.05 13.94 -20.14
CA ASN A 238 -10.49 15.17 -20.82
C ASN A 238 -10.49 15.02 -22.34
N ASN A 239 -9.51 14.28 -22.89
CA ASN A 239 -9.42 13.98 -24.32
C ASN A 239 -10.31 12.79 -24.74
N ARG A 240 -11.09 12.21 -23.85
CA ARG A 240 -11.97 11.06 -24.09
C ARG A 240 -11.22 9.80 -24.58
N ILE A 241 -9.95 9.66 -24.23
CA ILE A 241 -9.09 8.49 -24.52
C ILE A 241 -9.45 7.34 -23.60
N ILE A 242 -9.74 7.67 -22.32
CA ILE A 242 -10.28 6.75 -21.32
C ILE A 242 -11.44 7.41 -20.57
N THR A 243 -12.18 6.63 -19.83
CA THR A 243 -13.21 7.07 -18.88
C THR A 243 -12.77 6.82 -17.46
N LEU A 244 -13.42 7.44 -16.48
CA LEU A 244 -13.19 7.14 -15.06
C LEU A 244 -13.50 5.66 -14.74
N ASP A 245 -14.50 5.07 -15.42
CA ASP A 245 -14.87 3.66 -15.29
C ASP A 245 -13.75 2.71 -15.74
N ASP A 246 -12.95 3.13 -16.73
CA ASP A 246 -11.80 2.33 -17.19
C ASP A 246 -10.77 2.08 -16.09
N LEU A 247 -10.63 3.00 -15.12
CA LEU A 247 -9.72 2.85 -13.99
C LEU A 247 -10.14 1.72 -13.01
N TYR A 248 -11.41 1.33 -13.04
CA TYR A 248 -11.96 0.26 -12.20
C TYR A 248 -12.23 -1.05 -12.95
N THR A 249 -12.18 -1.02 -14.29
CA THR A 249 -12.56 -2.17 -15.12
C THR A 249 -11.44 -2.72 -15.98
N LYS A 250 -10.43 -1.90 -16.33
CA LYS A 250 -9.23 -2.32 -17.05
C LYS A 250 -8.12 -2.69 -16.06
N SER A 251 -7.10 -3.36 -16.56
CA SER A 251 -5.83 -3.54 -15.84
C SER A 251 -4.88 -2.36 -16.09
N GLU A 252 -3.92 -2.14 -15.18
CA GLU A 252 -2.86 -1.14 -15.39
C GLU A 252 -2.09 -1.38 -16.69
N SER A 253 -1.86 -2.63 -17.07
CA SER A 253 -1.16 -2.97 -18.33
C SER A 253 -1.94 -2.54 -19.58
N GLU A 254 -3.27 -2.54 -19.54
CA GLU A 254 -4.11 -2.00 -20.63
C GLU A 254 -4.05 -0.49 -20.68
N LEU A 255 -4.12 0.18 -19.53
CA LEU A 255 -4.00 1.64 -19.45
C LEU A 255 -2.61 2.11 -19.90
N ILE A 256 -1.54 1.40 -19.51
CA ILE A 256 -0.17 1.70 -19.94
C ILE A 256 -0.02 1.60 -21.46
N ARG A 257 -0.64 0.62 -22.12
CA ARG A 257 -0.64 0.53 -23.59
C ARG A 257 -1.34 1.75 -24.22
N ILE A 258 -2.48 2.15 -23.65
CA ILE A 258 -3.20 3.36 -24.09
C ILE A 258 -2.32 4.60 -23.91
N PHE A 259 -1.68 4.78 -22.76
CA PHE A 259 -0.77 5.91 -22.51
C PHE A 259 0.42 5.90 -23.47
N SER A 260 1.00 4.74 -23.72
CA SER A 260 2.14 4.58 -24.65
C SER A 260 1.80 4.99 -26.09
N SER A 261 0.55 4.81 -26.49
CA SER A 261 0.10 5.13 -27.86
C SER A 261 -0.39 6.56 -28.04
N ASN A 262 -0.70 7.26 -26.98
CA ASN A 262 -1.38 8.56 -27.04
C ASN A 262 -0.58 9.74 -26.45
N PHE A 263 0.46 9.48 -25.65
CA PHE A 263 1.19 10.54 -24.93
C PHE A 263 2.70 10.48 -25.18
N ASN A 264 3.26 11.53 -25.77
CA ASN A 264 4.70 11.63 -26.05
C ASN A 264 5.54 11.75 -24.79
N SER A 265 4.99 12.26 -23.70
CA SER A 265 5.67 12.36 -22.40
C SER A 265 5.80 11.00 -21.68
N TRP A 266 4.98 10.00 -22.03
CA TRP A 266 5.01 8.69 -21.38
C TRP A 266 6.35 7.94 -21.51
N PRO A 267 6.97 7.79 -22.70
CA PRO A 267 8.30 7.19 -22.81
C PRO A 267 9.39 7.94 -22.03
N LEU A 268 9.27 9.28 -21.93
CA LEU A 268 10.19 10.11 -21.15
C LEU A 268 10.04 9.84 -19.64
N PHE A 269 8.81 9.71 -19.16
CA PHE A 269 8.52 9.33 -17.79
C PHE A 269 9.06 7.94 -17.46
N ARG A 270 8.78 6.95 -18.31
CA ARG A 270 9.27 5.58 -18.12
C ARG A 270 10.79 5.48 -18.07
N SER A 271 11.51 6.27 -18.87
CA SER A 271 12.97 6.27 -18.91
C SER A 271 13.63 7.18 -17.88
N ALA A 272 12.87 8.03 -17.21
CA ALA A 272 13.40 8.93 -16.18
C ALA A 272 14.02 8.13 -15.01
N THR A 273 15.23 8.54 -14.61
CA THR A 273 16.01 7.87 -13.56
C THR A 273 16.15 8.70 -12.29
N LYS A 274 15.79 9.98 -12.35
CA LYS A 274 15.96 10.91 -11.23
C LYS A 274 14.96 12.05 -11.28
N VAL A 275 14.39 12.39 -10.14
CA VAL A 275 13.73 13.67 -9.87
C VAL A 275 14.75 14.61 -9.24
N LEU A 276 14.85 15.82 -9.75
CA LEU A 276 15.64 16.90 -9.21
C LEU A 276 14.74 17.84 -8.42
N THR A 277 15.31 18.63 -7.52
CA THR A 277 14.58 19.63 -6.74
C THR A 277 15.14 21.02 -6.96
N SER A 278 14.27 22.03 -6.94
CA SER A 278 14.62 23.45 -7.02
C SER A 278 13.81 24.25 -6.01
N ALA A 279 14.35 25.36 -5.51
CA ALA A 279 13.62 26.25 -4.61
C ALA A 279 12.45 26.96 -5.30
N ASN A 280 12.53 27.18 -6.61
CA ASN A 280 11.50 27.80 -7.43
C ASN A 280 11.10 26.87 -8.59
N PRO A 281 9.90 27.06 -9.20
CA PRO A 281 9.57 26.35 -10.43
C PRO A 281 10.65 26.54 -11.50
N VAL A 282 10.93 25.50 -12.26
CA VAL A 282 11.88 25.54 -13.37
C VAL A 282 11.12 25.82 -14.65
N ASP A 283 11.52 26.86 -15.37
CA ASP A 283 10.89 27.24 -16.63
C ASP A 283 10.91 26.08 -17.64
N ASP A 284 9.83 25.98 -18.40
CA ASP A 284 9.63 24.93 -19.40
C ASP A 284 9.75 23.50 -18.84
N ARG A 285 9.40 23.26 -17.58
CA ARG A 285 9.35 21.91 -16.97
C ARG A 285 8.06 21.69 -16.22
N PHE A 286 7.58 20.45 -16.27
CA PHE A 286 6.54 19.99 -15.35
C PHE A 286 7.16 19.88 -13.95
N CYS A 287 6.71 20.75 -13.05
CA CYS A 287 7.21 20.86 -11.68
C CYS A 287 6.09 20.52 -10.69
N VAL A 288 6.44 19.80 -9.64
CA VAL A 288 5.52 19.39 -8.58
C VAL A 288 5.98 19.93 -7.22
N HIS A 289 5.09 20.65 -6.56
CA HIS A 289 5.26 21.12 -5.18
C HIS A 289 3.91 20.99 -4.47
N ILE A 290 3.75 19.91 -3.69
CA ILE A 290 2.52 19.60 -2.95
C ILE A 290 2.86 19.07 -1.56
N GLU A 291 1.90 19.22 -0.65
CA GLU A 291 1.88 18.51 0.62
C GLU A 291 1.04 17.23 0.47
N THR A 292 1.44 16.16 1.13
CA THR A 292 0.79 14.85 1.03
C THR A 292 0.50 14.26 2.40
N LYS A 293 -0.42 13.31 2.46
CA LYS A 293 -0.77 12.57 3.69
C LYS A 293 0.49 12.00 4.35
N ARG A 294 0.67 12.31 5.63
CA ARG A 294 1.70 11.67 6.45
C ARG A 294 1.19 10.33 6.91
N ARG A 295 1.97 9.29 6.69
CA ARG A 295 1.66 7.95 7.16
C ARG A 295 2.67 7.56 8.23
N ASN A 296 2.18 7.19 9.40
CA ASN A 296 2.98 6.79 10.53
C ASN A 296 2.31 5.62 11.24
N THR A 297 3.10 4.66 11.70
CA THR A 297 2.63 3.51 12.48
C THR A 297 3.53 3.36 13.70
N ILE A 298 2.96 3.49 14.90
CA ILE A 298 3.68 3.42 16.17
C ILE A 298 3.20 2.16 16.91
N PRO A 299 3.92 1.04 16.78
CA PRO A 299 3.49 -0.24 17.33
C PRO A 299 3.56 -0.26 18.86
N LEU A 300 2.84 -1.22 19.44
CA LEU A 300 2.98 -1.59 20.84
C LEU A 300 4.25 -2.41 21.05
N LEU A 301 4.85 -2.24 22.23
CA LEU A 301 5.93 -3.08 22.75
C LEU A 301 5.55 -3.57 24.15
N GLN A 302 5.71 -4.87 24.38
CA GLN A 302 5.69 -5.45 25.73
C GLN A 302 7.11 -5.55 26.25
N LYS A 303 7.42 -4.80 27.32
CA LYS A 303 8.75 -4.78 27.95
C LYS A 303 8.60 -4.74 29.47
N ASP A 304 9.29 -5.62 30.17
CA ASP A 304 9.32 -5.67 31.63
C ASP A 304 7.91 -5.68 32.29
N GLY A 305 6.97 -6.41 31.68
CA GLY A 305 5.58 -6.50 32.15
C GLY A 305 4.69 -5.31 31.76
N THR A 306 5.25 -4.28 31.14
CA THR A 306 4.51 -3.11 30.64
C THR A 306 4.22 -3.24 29.15
N ILE A 307 3.01 -2.86 28.73
CA ILE A 307 2.63 -2.74 27.32
C ILE A 307 2.34 -1.27 27.04
N ASP A 308 3.10 -0.67 26.12
CA ASP A 308 2.92 0.73 25.71
C ASP A 308 3.46 0.94 24.29
N ARG A 309 3.22 2.11 23.71
CA ARG A 309 3.80 2.51 22.44
C ARG A 309 5.32 2.49 22.53
N ILE A 310 5.98 1.97 21.49
CA ILE A 310 7.46 1.87 21.49
C ILE A 310 8.13 3.21 21.76
N THR A 311 7.55 4.32 21.32
CA THR A 311 8.06 5.67 21.58
C THR A 311 8.14 6.05 23.05
N ASN A 312 7.36 5.40 23.93
CA ASN A 312 7.40 5.59 25.36
C ASN A 312 8.45 4.70 26.05
N LEU A 313 8.72 3.52 25.46
CA LEU A 313 9.56 2.47 26.06
C LEU A 313 10.99 2.43 25.51
N SER A 314 11.27 3.06 24.33
CA SER A 314 12.58 3.05 23.69
C SER A 314 13.00 4.46 23.27
N SER A 315 14.19 4.90 23.74
CA SER A 315 14.77 6.19 23.34
C SER A 315 15.17 6.19 21.86
N GLU A 316 15.74 5.06 21.36
CA GLU A 316 16.12 4.91 19.94
C GLU A 316 14.89 5.07 19.03
N ALA A 317 13.79 4.39 19.38
CA ALA A 317 12.55 4.52 18.61
C ALA A 317 12.00 5.95 18.66
N ARG A 318 12.00 6.59 19.82
CA ARG A 318 11.55 7.97 19.97
C ARG A 318 12.30 8.92 19.05
N ASP A 319 13.60 8.75 18.90
CA ASP A 319 14.41 9.60 18.02
C ASP A 319 14.12 9.30 16.54
N ILE A 320 13.90 8.04 16.15
CA ILE A 320 13.43 7.68 14.80
C ILE A 320 12.11 8.40 14.46
N TYR A 321 11.12 8.37 15.36
CA TYR A 321 9.83 9.02 15.10
C TYR A 321 9.91 10.55 15.08
N LYS A 322 10.78 11.17 15.89
CA LYS A 322 11.07 12.62 15.77
C LYS A 322 11.64 12.97 14.40
N GLU A 323 12.54 12.14 13.86
CA GLU A 323 13.06 12.34 12.51
C GLU A 323 11.98 12.20 11.43
N ILE A 324 11.05 11.24 11.57
CA ILE A 324 9.91 11.10 10.66
C ILE A 324 9.07 12.38 10.66
N ASP A 325 8.74 12.90 11.85
CA ASP A 325 7.90 14.07 12.00
C ASP A 325 8.57 15.35 11.47
N ALA A 326 9.89 15.45 11.64
CA ALA A 326 10.67 16.57 11.15
C ALA A 326 10.95 16.51 9.64
N PHE A 327 10.86 15.32 9.03
CA PHE A 327 11.18 15.15 7.62
C PHE A 327 10.14 15.80 6.71
N GLN A 328 10.62 16.68 5.85
CA GLN A 328 9.84 17.27 4.77
C GLN A 328 10.77 17.64 3.63
N GLU A 329 10.60 17.02 2.48
CA GLU A 329 11.31 17.46 1.28
C GLU A 329 10.58 18.67 0.69
N LYS A 330 11.22 19.83 0.79
CA LYS A 330 10.71 21.13 0.30
C LYS A 330 11.27 21.40 -1.08
N GLY A 331 10.54 22.19 -1.87
CA GLY A 331 10.94 22.58 -3.20
C GLY A 331 10.11 21.92 -4.29
N TYR A 332 10.40 22.31 -5.52
CA TYR A 332 9.73 21.84 -6.73
C TYR A 332 10.47 20.64 -7.29
N GLY A 333 9.83 19.46 -7.29
CA GLY A 333 10.36 18.25 -7.94
C GLY A 333 10.15 18.33 -9.46
N PHE A 334 11.16 17.98 -10.24
CA PHE A 334 11.05 17.95 -11.71
C PHE A 334 11.97 16.92 -12.34
N VAL A 335 11.62 16.47 -13.56
CA VAL A 335 12.45 15.62 -14.43
C VAL A 335 12.92 16.46 -15.62
N LYS A 336 14.23 16.48 -15.90
CA LYS A 336 14.82 17.33 -16.95
C LYS A 336 14.23 17.10 -18.35
N SER A 337 13.86 15.87 -18.68
CA SER A 337 13.35 15.51 -20.00
C SER A 337 11.87 15.83 -20.19
N ILE A 338 11.11 16.10 -19.11
CA ILE A 338 9.66 16.30 -19.18
C ILE A 338 9.36 17.79 -19.07
N LYS A 339 8.93 18.39 -20.18
CA LYS A 339 8.50 19.79 -20.24
C LYS A 339 7.04 19.95 -19.86
N THR A 340 6.19 19.21 -20.54
CA THR A 340 4.74 19.18 -20.36
C THR A 340 4.24 17.74 -20.41
N ILE A 341 3.05 17.51 -19.89
CA ILE A 341 2.35 16.24 -20.04
C ILE A 341 1.49 16.34 -21.31
N ASN A 342 1.86 15.57 -22.35
CA ASN A 342 1.22 15.62 -23.67
C ASN A 342 1.31 14.26 -24.39
#